data_580dba1bf9fbfe06c83d5956bba861e9
#
_entry.id   580dba1bf9fbfe06c83d5956bba861e9
#
_cell.length_a   1.000
_cell.length_b   1.000
_cell.length_c   1.000
_cell.angle_alpha   90.00
_cell.angle_beta   90.00
_cell.angle_gamma   90.00
#
_symmetry.space_group_name_H-M   'P 1'
#
loop_
_entity.id
_entity.type
_entity.pdbx_description
1 polymer ?
#
loop_
_entity_poly.entity_id
_entity_poly.type
_entity_poly.pdbx_seq_one_letter_code
_entity_poly.pdbx_strand_id
1 'polypeptide(L)'
;MNGAILGMTKAEITSKLDEIVDFSGCERYLDTPVKRYSSGMMVRLGFAVAAHLDPEILVVDEVLAVGDAEFQKKAIGKMQDVSKGEGRTVLFVSHNMASVKALCKSGVLLENGMVKHVGDISSTIEQYLSGKVQLYDNLMDRFDGKTLPKMYVEDVRFTTGLGNSIDNTLSGEKVNIEVTICSEIKDTFDVNIGVYNMMGEKLLHLSTEYMNDQPIFIDEHRMKIVFTYERFPLPEGLYTFNVTLWSRGQRYDWVMDNIQLQVSGGDYYHSGKIPAASENKVLTDYTWTQQ
;
A
#
# COMPACT_ATOMS: atom_id res chain seq x y z
N MET A 1 8.59 -29.46 -15.43
CA MET A 1 8.04 -30.09 -14.22
C MET A 1 6.82 -29.34 -13.68
N ASN A 2 6.88 -28.02 -13.41
CA ASN A 2 5.73 -27.25 -12.93
C ASN A 2 4.51 -27.32 -13.86
N GLY A 3 4.69 -27.15 -15.18
CA GLY A 3 3.59 -27.29 -16.15
C GLY A 3 2.92 -28.66 -16.10
N ALA A 4 3.70 -29.75 -15.99
CA ALA A 4 3.14 -31.09 -15.87
C ALA A 4 2.36 -31.32 -14.58
N ILE A 5 2.79 -30.72 -13.47
CA ILE A 5 2.07 -30.76 -12.16
C ILE A 5 0.74 -30.03 -12.29
N LEU A 6 0.70 -28.97 -13.11
CA LEU A 6 -0.48 -28.13 -13.37
C LEU A 6 -1.34 -28.67 -14.53
N GLY A 7 -1.07 -29.88 -15.02
CA GLY A 7 -1.91 -30.58 -16.00
C GLY A 7 -1.50 -30.42 -17.48
N MET A 8 -0.41 -29.69 -17.78
CA MET A 8 0.07 -29.56 -19.18
C MET A 8 0.66 -30.89 -19.70
N THR A 9 0.32 -31.25 -20.90
CA THR A 9 0.96 -32.33 -21.64
C THR A 9 2.39 -31.94 -22.07
N LYS A 10 3.24 -32.91 -22.38
CA LYS A 10 4.59 -32.64 -22.87
C LYS A 10 4.59 -31.82 -24.17
N ALA A 11 3.61 -32.03 -25.05
CA ALA A 11 3.46 -31.29 -26.29
C ALA A 11 3.14 -29.80 -26.01
N GLU A 12 2.19 -29.51 -25.12
CA GLU A 12 1.84 -28.15 -24.70
C GLU A 12 3.01 -27.43 -24.02
N ILE A 13 3.74 -28.11 -23.14
CA ILE A 13 4.93 -27.53 -22.50
C ILE A 13 5.97 -27.16 -23.57
N THR A 14 6.19 -28.05 -24.56
CA THR A 14 7.19 -27.79 -25.62
C THR A 14 6.77 -26.63 -26.50
N SER A 15 5.48 -26.56 -26.90
CA SER A 15 4.98 -25.49 -27.76
C SER A 15 4.99 -24.10 -27.11
N LYS A 16 4.83 -24.03 -25.76
CA LYS A 16 4.77 -22.77 -25.00
C LYS A 16 6.09 -22.44 -24.30
N LEU A 17 7.15 -23.25 -24.47
CA LEU A 17 8.38 -23.10 -23.72
C LEU A 17 9.05 -21.73 -23.94
N ASP A 18 9.17 -21.32 -25.19
CA ASP A 18 9.85 -20.08 -25.57
C ASP A 18 9.07 -18.86 -25.02
N GLU A 19 7.75 -18.87 -25.10
CA GLU A 19 6.88 -17.82 -24.57
C GLU A 19 6.99 -17.72 -23.03
N ILE A 20 7.00 -18.85 -22.32
CA ILE A 20 7.15 -18.91 -20.85
C ILE A 20 8.51 -18.36 -20.43
N VAL A 21 9.56 -18.72 -21.17
CA VAL A 21 10.93 -18.30 -20.86
C VAL A 21 11.10 -16.80 -21.08
N ASP A 22 10.67 -16.29 -22.23
CA ASP A 22 10.69 -14.85 -22.57
C ASP A 22 9.88 -14.04 -21.55
N PHE A 23 8.68 -14.50 -21.21
CA PHE A 23 7.83 -13.84 -20.22
C PHE A 23 8.50 -13.75 -18.85
N SER A 24 9.15 -14.84 -18.41
CA SER A 24 9.82 -14.91 -17.10
C SER A 24 11.11 -14.09 -17.02
N GLY A 25 11.74 -13.77 -18.16
CA GLY A 25 13.03 -13.11 -18.26
C GLY A 25 14.18 -14.03 -17.80
N CYS A 26 14.02 -15.34 -17.95
CA CYS A 26 14.99 -16.35 -17.49
C CYS A 26 15.84 -16.97 -18.63
N GLU A 27 15.86 -16.37 -19.84
CA GLU A 27 16.53 -16.94 -21.03
C GLU A 27 18.01 -17.26 -20.77
N ARG A 28 18.72 -16.36 -20.07
CA ARG A 28 20.14 -16.51 -19.75
C ARG A 28 20.46 -17.64 -18.78
N TYR A 29 19.43 -18.19 -18.14
CA TYR A 29 19.57 -19.18 -17.08
C TYR A 29 18.97 -20.55 -17.42
N LEU A 30 18.59 -20.78 -18.68
CA LEU A 30 17.95 -22.03 -19.14
C LEU A 30 18.79 -23.29 -18.78
N ASP A 31 20.09 -23.20 -18.91
CA ASP A 31 21.02 -24.32 -18.60
C ASP A 31 21.39 -24.37 -17.11
N THR A 32 20.86 -23.46 -16.29
CA THR A 32 21.14 -23.42 -14.85
C THR A 32 20.06 -24.19 -14.09
N PRO A 33 20.47 -25.17 -13.24
CA PRO A 33 19.50 -25.86 -12.40
C PRO A 33 18.66 -24.90 -11.54
N VAL A 34 17.33 -25.07 -11.53
CA VAL A 34 16.36 -24.21 -10.84
C VAL A 34 16.69 -24.00 -9.36
N LYS A 35 17.35 -24.96 -8.71
CA LYS A 35 17.84 -24.82 -7.31
C LYS A 35 18.84 -23.67 -7.10
N ARG A 36 19.42 -23.12 -8.19
CA ARG A 36 20.34 -21.98 -8.16
C ARG A 36 19.66 -20.67 -8.53
N TYR A 37 18.36 -20.69 -8.83
CA TYR A 37 17.59 -19.49 -9.12
C TYR A 37 17.38 -18.69 -7.84
N SER A 38 17.37 -17.36 -7.97
CA SER A 38 16.92 -16.49 -6.87
C SER A 38 15.42 -16.71 -6.58
N SER A 39 14.97 -16.33 -5.39
CA SER A 39 13.55 -16.40 -5.03
C SER A 39 12.67 -15.64 -6.05
N GLY A 40 13.11 -14.46 -6.49
CA GLY A 40 12.41 -13.66 -7.52
C GLY A 40 12.33 -14.39 -8.86
N MET A 41 13.41 -15.03 -9.32
CA MET A 41 13.40 -15.82 -10.55
C MET A 41 12.44 -17.02 -10.45
N MET A 42 12.42 -17.71 -9.31
CA MET A 42 11.51 -18.84 -9.10
C MET A 42 10.05 -18.41 -9.17
N VAL A 43 9.71 -17.29 -8.56
CA VAL A 43 8.33 -16.76 -8.59
C VAL A 43 7.95 -16.28 -9.98
N ARG A 44 8.82 -15.55 -10.69
CA ARG A 44 8.57 -15.13 -12.09
C ARG A 44 8.35 -16.33 -13.00
N LEU A 45 9.18 -17.37 -12.90
CA LEU A 45 9.02 -18.59 -13.69
C LEU A 45 7.74 -19.34 -13.32
N GLY A 46 7.41 -19.45 -12.04
CA GLY A 46 6.17 -20.06 -11.58
C GLY A 46 4.94 -19.35 -12.13
N PHE A 47 4.92 -17.99 -12.05
CA PHE A 47 3.86 -17.18 -12.62
C PHE A 47 3.79 -17.31 -14.15
N ALA A 48 4.93 -17.27 -14.85
CA ALA A 48 4.98 -17.44 -16.31
C ALA A 48 4.34 -18.77 -16.75
N VAL A 49 4.63 -19.86 -16.05
CA VAL A 49 3.99 -21.16 -16.32
C VAL A 49 2.48 -21.06 -16.09
N ALA A 50 2.04 -20.52 -14.94
CA ALA A 50 0.61 -20.39 -14.61
C ALA A 50 -0.17 -19.51 -15.60
N ALA A 51 0.43 -18.41 -16.05
CA ALA A 51 -0.17 -17.47 -16.99
C ALA A 51 -0.31 -18.01 -18.43
N HIS A 52 0.43 -19.08 -18.76
CA HIS A 52 0.35 -19.77 -20.07
C HIS A 52 -0.38 -21.12 -19.99
N LEU A 53 -0.99 -21.42 -18.84
CA LEU A 53 -1.98 -22.50 -18.76
C LEU A 53 -3.27 -22.07 -19.48
N ASP A 54 -4.05 -23.05 -19.90
CA ASP A 54 -5.36 -22.86 -20.56
C ASP A 54 -6.54 -23.37 -19.68
N PRO A 55 -6.64 -23.02 -18.36
CA PRO A 55 -7.75 -23.44 -17.53
C PRO A 55 -9.00 -22.60 -17.86
N GLU A 56 -10.18 -23.16 -17.67
CA GLU A 56 -11.45 -22.43 -17.75
C GLU A 56 -11.57 -21.40 -16.60
N ILE A 57 -11.01 -21.73 -15.42
CA ILE A 57 -10.99 -20.87 -14.24
C ILE A 57 -9.55 -20.76 -13.73
N LEU A 58 -9.01 -19.55 -13.67
CA LEU A 58 -7.68 -19.25 -13.13
C LEU A 58 -7.83 -18.53 -11.79
N VAL A 59 -7.23 -19.10 -10.73
CA VAL A 59 -7.17 -18.48 -9.40
C VAL A 59 -5.78 -17.87 -9.19
N VAL A 60 -5.74 -16.58 -8.92
CA VAL A 60 -4.50 -15.81 -8.68
C VAL A 60 -4.58 -15.21 -7.28
N ASP A 61 -3.71 -15.68 -6.38
CA ASP A 61 -3.65 -15.25 -4.98
C ASP A 61 -2.35 -14.51 -4.70
N GLU A 62 -2.42 -13.20 -4.46
CA GLU A 62 -1.32 -12.27 -4.09
C GLU A 62 -0.02 -12.30 -4.93
N VAL A 63 0.07 -13.15 -5.95
CA VAL A 63 1.31 -13.41 -6.70
C VAL A 63 1.76 -12.20 -7.54
N LEU A 64 0.88 -11.22 -7.80
CA LEU A 64 1.22 -10.02 -8.59
C LEU A 64 2.07 -8.99 -7.81
N ALA A 65 2.24 -9.17 -6.50
CA ALA A 65 3.13 -8.33 -5.69
C ALA A 65 4.62 -8.71 -5.80
N VAL A 66 4.95 -9.79 -6.52
CA VAL A 66 6.31 -10.35 -6.59
C VAL A 66 6.99 -10.00 -7.91
N GLY A 67 8.25 -9.64 -7.82
CA GLY A 67 9.08 -9.19 -8.94
C GLY A 67 9.28 -7.67 -8.92
N ASP A 68 9.98 -7.17 -9.94
CA ASP A 68 10.13 -5.72 -10.15
C ASP A 68 8.89 -5.12 -10.82
N ALA A 69 8.83 -3.79 -10.84
CA ALA A 69 7.70 -3.05 -11.41
C ALA A 69 7.44 -3.38 -12.89
N GLU A 70 8.49 -3.75 -13.65
CA GLU A 70 8.37 -4.14 -15.06
C GLU A 70 7.66 -5.49 -15.20
N PHE A 71 8.07 -6.47 -14.40
CA PHE A 71 7.43 -7.78 -14.41
C PHE A 71 5.98 -7.70 -13.91
N GLN A 72 5.70 -6.91 -12.88
CA GLN A 72 4.33 -6.67 -12.41
C GLN A 72 3.44 -6.10 -13.52
N LYS A 73 3.94 -5.14 -14.30
CA LYS A 73 3.21 -4.57 -15.44
C LYS A 73 2.93 -5.62 -16.53
N LYS A 74 3.93 -6.45 -16.86
CA LYS A 74 3.77 -7.59 -17.81
C LYS A 74 2.73 -8.59 -17.30
N ALA A 75 2.78 -8.92 -16.00
CA ALA A 75 1.86 -9.87 -15.38
C ALA A 75 0.41 -9.36 -15.40
N ILE A 76 0.18 -8.09 -15.07
CA ILE A 76 -1.13 -7.44 -15.14
C ILE A 76 -1.66 -7.45 -16.57
N GLY A 77 -0.83 -7.08 -17.56
CA GLY A 77 -1.20 -7.11 -18.98
C GLY A 77 -1.65 -8.51 -19.42
N LYS A 78 -0.87 -9.54 -19.11
CA LYS A 78 -1.20 -10.94 -19.44
C LYS A 78 -2.52 -11.39 -18.80
N MET A 79 -2.79 -11.01 -17.54
CA MET A 79 -4.07 -11.34 -16.89
C MET A 79 -5.26 -10.65 -17.57
N GLN A 80 -5.09 -9.42 -18.05
CA GLN A 80 -6.12 -8.73 -18.81
C GLN A 80 -6.40 -9.43 -20.16
N ASP A 81 -5.36 -9.89 -20.84
CA ASP A 81 -5.49 -10.62 -22.11
C ASP A 81 -6.24 -11.94 -21.93
N VAL A 82 -5.88 -12.70 -20.89
CA VAL A 82 -6.54 -13.96 -20.51
C VAL A 82 -8.03 -13.73 -20.20
N SER A 83 -8.33 -12.67 -19.43
CA SER A 83 -9.72 -12.36 -19.03
C SER A 83 -10.58 -11.83 -20.20
N LYS A 84 -10.01 -11.00 -21.09
CA LYS A 84 -10.77 -10.33 -22.16
C LYS A 84 -10.76 -11.10 -23.49
N GLY A 85 -9.61 -11.70 -23.84
CA GLY A 85 -9.39 -12.28 -25.16
C GLY A 85 -9.90 -13.72 -25.29
N GLU A 86 -9.86 -14.49 -24.21
CA GLU A 86 -10.09 -15.92 -24.24
C GLU A 86 -11.37 -16.36 -23.52
N GLY A 87 -12.13 -15.40 -22.95
CA GLY A 87 -13.43 -15.67 -22.31
C GLY A 87 -13.33 -16.48 -21.02
N ARG A 88 -12.15 -16.52 -20.38
CA ARG A 88 -11.89 -17.29 -19.16
C ARG A 88 -12.28 -16.53 -17.91
N THR A 89 -12.61 -17.27 -16.87
CA THR A 89 -12.88 -16.68 -15.55
C THR A 89 -11.59 -16.57 -14.76
N VAL A 90 -11.23 -15.34 -14.35
CA VAL A 90 -10.10 -15.08 -13.44
C VAL A 90 -10.64 -14.70 -12.06
N LEU A 91 -10.31 -15.49 -11.04
CA LEU A 91 -10.54 -15.16 -9.64
C LEU A 91 -9.26 -14.55 -9.07
N PHE A 92 -9.32 -13.25 -8.81
CA PHE A 92 -8.18 -12.49 -8.34
C PHE A 92 -8.34 -12.13 -6.85
N VAL A 93 -7.41 -12.61 -6.02
CA VAL A 93 -7.36 -12.31 -4.60
C VAL A 93 -6.18 -11.38 -4.32
N SER A 94 -6.42 -10.21 -3.76
CA SER A 94 -5.36 -9.25 -3.45
C SER A 94 -5.81 -8.26 -2.37
N HIS A 95 -4.85 -7.76 -1.62
CA HIS A 95 -5.01 -6.61 -0.73
C HIS A 95 -4.68 -5.27 -1.43
N ASN A 96 -4.15 -5.29 -2.64
CA ASN A 96 -3.87 -4.09 -3.44
C ASN A 96 -5.10 -3.69 -4.25
N MET A 97 -5.87 -2.74 -3.71
CA MET A 97 -7.13 -2.28 -4.31
C MET A 97 -6.94 -1.59 -5.67
N ALA A 98 -5.78 -1.00 -5.94
CA ALA A 98 -5.46 -0.43 -7.25
C ALA A 98 -5.39 -1.52 -8.33
N SER A 99 -4.71 -2.64 -8.04
CA SER A 99 -4.65 -3.80 -8.93
C SER A 99 -6.02 -4.45 -9.11
N VAL A 100 -6.78 -4.61 -8.01
CA VAL A 100 -8.15 -5.15 -8.04
C VAL A 100 -9.05 -4.30 -8.94
N LYS A 101 -9.03 -2.98 -8.79
CA LYS A 101 -9.81 -2.04 -9.61
C LYS A 101 -9.41 -2.06 -11.09
N ALA A 102 -8.11 -2.24 -11.38
CA ALA A 102 -7.61 -2.28 -12.76
C ALA A 102 -7.94 -3.58 -13.49
N LEU A 103 -8.04 -4.71 -12.76
CA LEU A 103 -8.20 -6.05 -13.33
C LEU A 103 -9.65 -6.57 -13.30
N CYS A 104 -10.39 -6.23 -12.25
CA CYS A 104 -11.70 -6.82 -11.99
C CYS A 104 -12.85 -5.89 -12.39
N LYS A 105 -13.97 -6.46 -12.84
CA LYS A 105 -15.22 -5.73 -13.09
C LYS A 105 -16.22 -5.90 -11.95
N SER A 106 -16.19 -7.05 -11.29
CA SER A 106 -17.05 -7.40 -10.17
C SER A 106 -16.20 -7.92 -9.01
N GLY A 107 -16.72 -7.84 -7.79
CA GLY A 107 -16.04 -8.29 -6.59
C GLY A 107 -16.95 -9.09 -5.67
N VAL A 108 -16.32 -9.97 -4.90
CA VAL A 108 -16.95 -10.70 -3.80
C VAL A 108 -16.19 -10.37 -2.53
N LEU A 109 -16.87 -9.76 -1.57
CA LEU A 109 -16.32 -9.50 -0.24
C LEU A 109 -16.63 -10.65 0.69
N LEU A 110 -15.59 -11.24 1.26
CA LEU A 110 -15.70 -12.29 2.27
C LEU A 110 -15.38 -11.73 3.66
N GLU A 111 -16.19 -12.07 4.64
CA GLU A 111 -15.97 -11.76 6.05
C GLU A 111 -16.24 -13.01 6.89
N ASN A 112 -15.25 -13.42 7.70
CA ASN A 112 -15.33 -14.64 8.52
C ASN A 112 -15.75 -15.91 7.73
N GLY A 113 -15.28 -16.02 6.47
CA GLY A 113 -15.59 -17.15 5.60
C GLY A 113 -16.97 -17.10 4.93
N MET A 114 -17.74 -16.04 5.14
CA MET A 114 -19.07 -15.86 4.54
C MET A 114 -19.06 -14.71 3.54
N VAL A 115 -19.92 -14.82 2.52
CA VAL A 115 -20.10 -13.76 1.53
C VAL A 115 -20.88 -12.61 2.18
N LYS A 116 -20.24 -11.45 2.30
CA LYS A 116 -20.82 -10.21 2.84
C LYS A 116 -21.41 -9.32 1.76
N HIS A 117 -20.74 -9.23 0.60
CA HIS A 117 -21.17 -8.41 -0.53
C HIS A 117 -20.74 -9.03 -1.85
N VAL A 118 -21.59 -8.87 -2.88
CA VAL A 118 -21.29 -9.19 -4.28
C VAL A 118 -21.81 -8.04 -5.11
N GLY A 119 -20.97 -7.45 -5.94
CA GLY A 119 -21.36 -6.30 -6.76
C GLY A 119 -20.30 -5.89 -7.76
N ASP A 120 -20.47 -4.70 -8.33
CA ASP A 120 -19.41 -4.08 -9.12
C ASP A 120 -18.18 -3.83 -8.26
N ILE A 121 -17.02 -3.71 -8.92
CA ILE A 121 -15.75 -3.64 -8.20
C ILE A 121 -15.62 -2.38 -7.36
N SER A 122 -16.18 -1.25 -7.78
CA SER A 122 -16.07 0.01 -7.05
C SER A 122 -16.86 -0.04 -5.75
N SER A 123 -18.11 -0.54 -5.79
CA SER A 123 -18.95 -0.72 -4.59
C SER A 123 -18.38 -1.78 -3.65
N THR A 124 -17.77 -2.85 -4.20
CA THR A 124 -17.13 -3.89 -3.39
C THR A 124 -15.89 -3.37 -2.66
N ILE A 125 -15.05 -2.57 -3.34
CA ILE A 125 -13.89 -1.92 -2.72
C ILE A 125 -14.34 -0.95 -1.62
N GLU A 126 -15.37 -0.15 -1.87
CA GLU A 126 -15.92 0.78 -0.89
C GLU A 126 -16.40 0.04 0.38
N GLN A 127 -17.14 -1.04 0.21
CA GLN A 127 -17.59 -1.89 1.32
C GLN A 127 -16.41 -2.54 2.07
N TYR A 128 -15.38 -3.01 1.35
CA TYR A 128 -14.18 -3.57 1.96
C TYR A 128 -13.41 -2.55 2.79
N LEU A 129 -13.27 -1.32 2.28
CA LEU A 129 -12.58 -0.24 2.97
C LEU A 129 -13.39 0.26 4.16
N SER A 130 -14.69 0.45 4.02
CA SER A 130 -15.57 0.88 5.13
C SER A 130 -15.68 -0.16 6.25
N GLY A 131 -15.58 -1.45 5.93
CA GLY A 131 -15.61 -2.53 6.93
C GLY A 131 -14.30 -2.74 7.69
N LYS A 132 -13.17 -2.23 7.18
CA LYS A 132 -11.85 -2.41 7.81
C LYS A 132 -11.50 -1.35 8.85
N VAL A 133 -12.16 -0.22 8.83
CA VAL A 133 -11.84 0.88 9.73
C VAL A 133 -12.63 0.71 11.02
N GLN A 134 -12.11 -0.09 11.94
CA GLN A 134 -12.43 0.05 13.36
C GLN A 134 -11.70 1.32 13.82
N LEU A 135 -12.30 2.48 13.52
CA LEU A 135 -11.84 3.74 14.09
C LEU A 135 -12.09 3.63 15.60
N TYR A 136 -11.04 3.60 16.37
CA TYR A 136 -11.16 3.77 17.80
C TYR A 136 -11.42 5.27 18.03
N ASP A 137 -12.42 5.61 18.79
CA ASP A 137 -12.66 6.99 19.23
C ASP A 137 -11.45 7.49 20.06
N ASN A 138 -10.75 6.56 20.71
CA ASN A 138 -9.51 6.77 21.41
C ASN A 138 -8.48 5.69 21.00
N LEU A 139 -7.27 6.11 20.57
CA LEU A 139 -6.20 5.17 20.19
C LEU A 139 -5.84 4.18 21.29
N MET A 140 -6.06 4.53 22.56
CA MET A 140 -5.78 3.66 23.70
C MET A 140 -6.69 2.44 23.78
N ASP A 141 -7.89 2.48 23.19
CA ASP A 141 -8.85 1.36 23.18
C ASP A 141 -8.29 0.13 22.46
N ARG A 142 -7.28 0.30 21.58
CA ARG A 142 -6.59 -0.83 20.92
C ARG A 142 -5.84 -1.73 21.91
N PHE A 143 -5.61 -1.26 23.12
CA PHE A 143 -4.95 -2.00 24.20
C PHE A 143 -5.91 -2.63 25.18
N ASP A 144 -7.22 -2.49 25.03
CA ASP A 144 -8.20 -3.08 25.92
C ASP A 144 -7.97 -4.58 26.10
N GLY A 145 -7.79 -4.99 27.36
CA GLY A 145 -7.49 -6.37 27.72
C GLY A 145 -6.07 -6.85 27.38
N LYS A 146 -5.16 -5.96 26.94
CA LYS A 146 -3.77 -6.28 26.59
C LYS A 146 -2.79 -5.54 27.50
N THR A 147 -1.58 -6.08 27.63
CA THR A 147 -0.48 -5.38 28.30
C THR A 147 0.03 -4.24 27.43
N LEU A 148 0.15 -3.06 28.00
CA LEU A 148 0.75 -1.90 27.31
C LEU A 148 2.20 -2.17 26.93
N PRO A 149 2.65 -1.79 25.73
CA PRO A 149 4.07 -1.75 25.40
C PRO A 149 4.81 -0.76 26.32
N LYS A 150 6.09 -0.97 26.54
CA LYS A 150 6.93 -0.04 27.34
C LYS A 150 7.03 1.35 26.71
N MET A 151 6.82 1.46 25.42
CA MET A 151 6.74 2.71 24.67
C MET A 151 5.63 2.57 23.63
N TYR A 152 4.73 3.56 23.56
CA TYR A 152 3.56 3.49 22.66
C TYR A 152 3.09 4.88 22.24
N VAL A 153 2.36 4.92 21.14
CA VAL A 153 1.66 6.12 20.66
C VAL A 153 0.36 6.26 21.46
N GLU A 154 0.24 7.31 22.25
CA GLU A 154 -0.95 7.61 23.02
C GLU A 154 -2.04 8.27 22.14
N ASP A 155 -1.62 9.22 21.30
CA ASP A 155 -2.54 10.03 20.50
C ASP A 155 -1.86 10.55 19.23
N VAL A 156 -2.65 10.73 18.19
CA VAL A 156 -2.23 11.41 16.94
C VAL A 156 -3.31 12.39 16.54
N ARG A 157 -2.93 13.67 16.36
CA ARG A 157 -3.84 14.74 15.97
C ARG A 157 -3.31 15.53 14.79
N PHE A 158 -4.23 16.00 13.98
CA PHE A 158 -3.93 17.00 12.97
C PHE A 158 -4.34 18.38 13.53
N THR A 159 -3.46 19.36 13.36
CA THR A 159 -3.75 20.72 13.79
C THR A 159 -3.38 21.72 12.70
N THR A 160 -4.10 22.86 12.70
CA THR A 160 -3.75 24.01 11.86
C THR A 160 -2.45 24.66 12.34
N GLY A 161 -1.91 25.59 11.58
CA GLY A 161 -0.78 26.44 12.03
C GLY A 161 -1.07 27.23 13.31
N LEU A 162 -2.35 27.39 13.69
CA LEU A 162 -2.78 28.05 14.94
C LEU A 162 -3.00 27.04 16.11
N GLY A 163 -2.78 25.74 15.86
CA GLY A 163 -2.91 24.68 16.87
C GLY A 163 -4.34 24.16 17.10
N ASN A 164 -5.31 24.58 16.28
CA ASN A 164 -6.68 24.03 16.35
C ASN A 164 -6.70 22.63 15.74
N SER A 165 -7.32 21.67 16.44
CA SER A 165 -7.51 20.30 15.93
C SER A 165 -8.43 20.30 14.72
N ILE A 166 -8.08 19.49 13.73
CA ILE A 166 -8.82 19.35 12.47
C ILE A 166 -8.96 17.87 12.10
N ASP A 167 -10.06 17.52 11.46
CA ASP A 167 -10.32 16.24 10.77
C ASP A 167 -10.37 16.40 9.24
N ASN A 168 -10.34 17.65 8.76
CA ASN A 168 -10.27 18.00 7.35
C ASN A 168 -9.35 19.22 7.12
N THR A 169 -8.81 19.33 5.91
CA THR A 169 -7.95 20.44 5.48
C THR A 169 -8.09 20.69 3.98
N LEU A 170 -7.49 21.78 3.50
CA LEU A 170 -7.34 22.01 2.05
C LEU A 170 -5.93 21.66 1.58
N SER A 171 -5.80 21.22 0.33
CA SER A 171 -4.49 21.12 -0.34
C SER A 171 -3.77 22.46 -0.27
N GLY A 172 -2.50 22.46 0.15
CA GLY A 172 -1.70 23.70 0.25
C GLY A 172 -1.81 24.44 1.58
N GLU A 173 -2.72 24.07 2.47
CA GLU A 173 -2.79 24.67 3.81
C GLU A 173 -1.67 24.14 4.73
N LYS A 174 -1.37 24.92 5.78
CA LYS A 174 -0.42 24.50 6.80
C LYS A 174 -1.06 23.47 7.73
N VAL A 175 -0.45 22.28 7.81
CA VAL A 175 -0.91 21.17 8.65
C VAL A 175 0.24 20.68 9.53
N ASN A 176 -0.04 20.53 10.82
CA ASN A 176 0.82 19.83 11.76
C ASN A 176 0.24 18.44 12.04
N ILE A 177 1.10 17.45 12.11
CA ILE A 177 0.78 16.08 12.55
C ILE A 177 1.45 15.94 13.92
N GLU A 178 0.67 15.94 14.97
CA GLU A 178 1.14 15.84 16.35
C GLU A 178 1.03 14.40 16.83
N VAL A 179 2.16 13.77 17.17
CA VAL A 179 2.23 12.41 17.70
C VAL A 179 2.62 12.48 19.17
N THR A 180 1.73 12.05 20.04
CA THR A 180 2.00 11.96 21.48
C THR A 180 2.45 10.54 21.82
N ILE A 181 3.60 10.43 22.46
CA ILE A 181 4.25 9.17 22.81
C ILE A 181 4.36 9.09 24.33
N CYS A 182 3.99 7.93 24.89
CA CYS A 182 4.24 7.58 26.28
C CYS A 182 5.33 6.52 26.37
N SER A 183 6.17 6.62 27.42
CA SER A 183 7.24 5.67 27.67
C SER A 183 7.43 5.44 29.17
N GLU A 184 7.59 4.16 29.54
CA GLU A 184 8.00 3.74 30.87
C GLU A 184 9.53 3.60 30.99
N ILE A 185 10.24 3.72 29.87
CA ILE A 185 11.69 3.57 29.80
C ILE A 185 12.33 4.83 29.20
N LYS A 186 13.54 5.12 29.63
CA LYS A 186 14.38 6.15 29.01
C LYS A 186 15.18 5.51 27.89
N ASP A 187 14.90 5.88 26.66
CA ASP A 187 15.54 5.32 25.47
C ASP A 187 15.52 6.28 24.29
N THR A 188 16.27 5.97 23.27
CA THR A 188 16.19 6.64 21.98
C THR A 188 15.09 6.01 21.13
N PHE A 189 14.45 6.79 20.27
CA PHE A 189 13.44 6.29 19.36
C PHE A 189 13.34 7.10 18.07
N ASP A 190 12.67 6.52 17.09
CA ASP A 190 12.27 7.15 15.84
C ASP A 190 10.80 6.95 15.58
N VAL A 191 10.18 7.99 15.02
CA VAL A 191 8.78 7.98 14.56
C VAL A 191 8.77 7.92 13.06
N ASN A 192 8.05 6.93 12.52
CA ASN A 192 7.80 6.81 11.09
C ASN A 192 6.29 6.91 10.81
N ILE A 193 5.91 7.73 9.82
CA ILE A 193 4.53 7.89 9.38
C ILE A 193 4.44 7.53 7.90
N GLY A 194 3.69 6.49 7.58
CA GLY A 194 3.28 6.18 6.22
C GLY A 194 1.93 6.80 5.92
N VAL A 195 1.81 7.54 4.81
CA VAL A 195 0.54 8.12 4.36
C VAL A 195 0.05 7.36 3.14
N TYR A 196 -1.19 6.91 3.19
CA TYR A 196 -1.78 6.03 2.19
C TYR A 196 -3.07 6.64 1.64
N ASN A 197 -3.33 6.43 0.35
CA ASN A 197 -4.64 6.72 -0.21
C ASN A 197 -5.63 5.58 0.09
N MET A 198 -6.91 5.76 -0.26
CA MET A 198 -7.97 4.76 -0.09
C MET A 198 -7.74 3.46 -0.85
N MET A 199 -6.84 3.43 -1.82
CA MET A 199 -6.45 2.22 -2.55
C MET A 199 -5.34 1.42 -1.85
N GLY A 200 -4.87 1.88 -0.67
CA GLY A 200 -3.75 1.27 0.06
C GLY A 200 -2.38 1.57 -0.54
N GLU A 201 -2.29 2.52 -1.48
CA GLU A 201 -1.02 2.94 -2.07
C GLU A 201 -0.33 3.94 -1.13
N LYS A 202 0.92 3.67 -0.76
CA LYS A 202 1.73 4.61 0.04
C LYS A 202 2.15 5.79 -0.83
N LEU A 203 1.78 6.99 -0.41
CA LEU A 203 2.09 8.24 -1.11
C LEU A 203 3.26 9.00 -0.48
N LEU A 204 3.32 9.03 0.86
CA LEU A 204 4.35 9.73 1.60
C LEU A 204 4.92 8.84 2.70
N HIS A 205 6.19 9.09 3.03
CA HIS A 205 6.85 8.53 4.19
C HIS A 205 7.59 9.64 4.93
N LEU A 206 7.17 9.90 6.16
CA LEU A 206 7.83 10.83 7.07
C LEU A 206 8.60 10.02 8.09
N SER A 207 9.82 10.44 8.41
CA SER A 207 10.64 9.77 9.41
C SER A 207 11.49 10.80 10.15
N THR A 208 11.57 10.67 11.46
CA THR A 208 12.50 11.47 12.27
C THR A 208 13.95 11.07 12.00
N GLU A 209 14.20 9.80 11.65
CA GLU A 209 15.52 9.28 11.30
C GLU A 209 16.16 10.01 10.10
N TYR A 210 15.34 10.39 9.09
CA TYR A 210 15.87 11.06 7.89
C TYR A 210 16.15 12.55 8.07
N MET A 211 15.61 13.16 9.12
CA MET A 211 15.69 14.60 9.36
C MET A 211 16.68 14.96 10.48
N ASN A 212 17.12 13.99 11.25
CA ASN A 212 18.00 14.20 12.40
C ASN A 212 19.23 13.30 12.32
N ASP A 213 20.40 13.83 12.64
CA ASP A 213 21.66 13.08 12.74
C ASP A 213 21.69 12.15 13.97
N GLN A 214 20.84 12.39 14.95
CA GLN A 214 20.75 11.64 16.19
C GLN A 214 19.31 11.20 16.45
N PRO A 215 19.08 9.97 16.95
CA PRO A 215 17.76 9.53 17.40
C PRO A 215 17.23 10.45 18.51
N ILE A 216 15.91 10.57 18.58
CA ILE A 216 15.24 11.35 19.62
C ILE A 216 15.35 10.58 20.93
N PHE A 217 15.77 11.23 22.02
CA PHE A 217 15.83 10.63 23.34
C PHE A 217 14.64 11.06 24.18
N ILE A 218 13.92 10.09 24.77
CA ILE A 218 12.83 10.33 25.71
C ILE A 218 13.30 10.02 27.12
N ASP A 219 13.28 11.03 27.99
CA ASP A 219 13.63 10.93 29.41
C ASP A 219 12.45 11.27 30.35
N GLU A 220 11.36 11.76 29.76
CA GLU A 220 10.10 12.03 30.42
C GLU A 220 9.08 10.90 30.10
N HIS A 221 8.04 10.79 30.93
CA HIS A 221 7.00 9.78 30.71
C HIS A 221 6.19 10.03 29.44
N ARG A 222 6.15 11.27 28.95
CA ARG A 222 5.33 11.69 27.79
C ARG A 222 6.06 12.73 26.95
N MET A 223 6.07 12.54 25.63
CA MET A 223 6.69 13.46 24.68
C MET A 223 5.77 13.65 23.47
N LYS A 224 5.78 14.86 22.91
CA LYS A 224 5.07 15.19 21.68
C LYS A 224 6.07 15.46 20.56
N ILE A 225 5.89 14.78 19.42
CA ILE A 225 6.62 15.02 18.17
C ILE A 225 5.67 15.69 17.19
N VAL A 226 6.11 16.72 16.50
CA VAL A 226 5.28 17.47 15.54
C VAL A 226 5.97 17.47 14.17
N PHE A 227 5.28 16.90 13.19
CA PHE A 227 5.67 17.02 11.79
C PHE A 227 4.87 18.16 11.16
N THR A 228 5.54 19.13 10.58
CA THR A 228 4.89 20.32 10.01
C THR A 228 5.03 20.33 8.49
N TYR A 229 3.92 20.43 7.80
CA TYR A 229 3.84 20.82 6.40
C TYR A 229 3.44 22.30 6.32
N GLU A 230 4.27 23.14 5.76
CA GLU A 230 3.92 24.54 5.49
C GLU A 230 2.85 24.62 4.38
N ARG A 231 2.87 23.64 3.45
CA ARG A 231 1.88 23.46 2.39
C ARG A 231 1.60 21.96 2.27
N PHE A 232 0.38 21.55 2.64
CA PHE A 232 0.02 20.14 2.67
C PHE A 232 -0.07 19.59 1.24
N PRO A 233 0.75 18.56 0.87
CA PRO A 233 1.03 18.23 -0.52
C PRO A 233 0.08 17.22 -1.14
N LEU A 234 -1.04 16.91 -0.49
CA LEU A 234 -1.98 15.92 -1.00
C LEU A 234 -3.17 16.58 -1.68
N PRO A 235 -3.60 16.09 -2.87
CA PRO A 235 -4.80 16.56 -3.54
C PRO A 235 -6.07 16.12 -2.78
N GLU A 236 -7.24 16.47 -3.31
CA GLU A 236 -8.52 16.04 -2.74
C GLU A 236 -8.63 14.53 -2.57
N GLY A 237 -9.00 14.08 -1.36
CA GLY A 237 -9.13 12.65 -1.04
C GLY A 237 -9.18 12.39 0.46
N LEU A 238 -9.49 11.13 0.82
CA LEU A 238 -9.36 10.62 2.18
C LEU A 238 -8.04 9.86 2.31
N TYR A 239 -7.26 10.17 3.33
CA TYR A 239 -5.93 9.59 3.54
C TYR A 239 -5.82 8.93 4.91
N THR A 240 -5.12 7.79 4.95
CA THR A 240 -4.84 7.04 6.17
C THR A 240 -3.37 7.19 6.56
N PHE A 241 -3.12 7.39 7.85
CA PHE A 241 -1.79 7.59 8.42
C PHE A 241 -1.46 6.43 9.35
N ASN A 242 -0.43 5.66 9.00
CA ASN A 242 0.08 4.58 9.82
C ASN A 242 1.33 5.05 10.56
N VAL A 243 1.32 5.00 11.88
CA VAL A 243 2.41 5.48 12.74
C VAL A 243 3.14 4.31 13.36
N THR A 244 4.48 4.32 13.29
CA THR A 244 5.33 3.27 13.86
C THR A 244 6.37 3.90 14.78
N LEU A 245 6.59 3.30 15.96
CA LEU A 245 7.68 3.62 16.86
C LEU A 245 8.76 2.56 16.78
N TRP A 246 9.98 2.99 16.53
CA TRP A 246 11.17 2.14 16.50
C TRP A 246 12.19 2.62 17.51
N SER A 247 12.90 1.69 18.16
CA SER A 247 14.09 1.94 18.95
C SER A 247 15.07 0.79 18.78
N ARG A 248 16.33 1.08 18.50
CA ARG A 248 17.44 0.10 18.37
C ARG A 248 17.12 -1.09 17.47
N GLY A 249 16.40 -0.85 16.35
CA GLY A 249 15.99 -1.90 15.41
C GLY A 249 14.80 -2.75 15.87
N GLN A 250 14.18 -2.44 17.00
CA GLN A 250 12.97 -3.08 17.50
C GLN A 250 11.76 -2.15 17.34
N ARG A 251 10.64 -2.69 16.84
CA ARG A 251 9.37 -1.99 16.80
C ARG A 251 8.65 -2.09 18.14
N TYR A 252 8.37 -0.95 18.76
CA TYR A 252 7.66 -0.85 20.04
C TYR A 252 6.16 -0.74 19.87
N ASP A 253 5.70 0.03 18.88
CA ASP A 253 4.27 0.21 18.61
C ASP A 253 4.00 0.41 17.12
N TRP A 254 2.79 0.10 16.70
CA TRP A 254 2.32 0.27 15.33
C TRP A 254 0.81 0.56 15.31
N VAL A 255 0.46 1.81 14.99
CA VAL A 255 -0.92 2.24 14.76
C VAL A 255 -1.21 2.14 13.28
N MET A 256 -2.15 1.27 12.90
CA MET A 256 -2.56 1.04 11.53
C MET A 256 -4.02 1.42 11.32
N ASP A 257 -4.30 1.98 10.14
CA ASP A 257 -5.64 2.19 9.55
C ASP A 257 -6.65 2.96 10.42
N ASN A 258 -6.20 3.60 11.50
CA ASN A 258 -7.06 4.26 12.50
C ASN A 258 -7.00 5.80 12.43
N ILE A 259 -6.00 6.35 11.79
CA ILE A 259 -5.79 7.79 11.75
C ILE A 259 -6.11 8.25 10.34
N GLN A 260 -7.12 9.09 10.19
CA GLN A 260 -7.58 9.57 8.89
C GLN A 260 -7.63 11.10 8.83
N LEU A 261 -7.38 11.65 7.66
CA LEU A 261 -7.54 13.08 7.36
C LEU A 261 -8.23 13.22 6.00
N GLN A 262 -9.34 13.96 5.99
CA GLN A 262 -10.00 14.37 4.75
C GLN A 262 -9.28 15.58 4.18
N VAL A 263 -8.88 15.53 2.92
CA VAL A 263 -8.33 16.67 2.18
C VAL A 263 -9.34 17.11 1.13
N SER A 264 -9.69 18.37 1.14
CA SER A 264 -10.50 19.01 0.08
C SER A 264 -9.58 19.71 -0.92
N GLY A 265 -10.06 19.92 -2.13
CA GLY A 265 -9.31 20.61 -3.18
C GLY A 265 -8.98 22.04 -2.77
N GLY A 266 -7.71 22.41 -2.82
CA GLY A 266 -7.20 23.76 -2.54
C GLY A 266 -6.30 24.26 -3.67
N ASP A 267 -6.11 25.58 -3.75
CA ASP A 267 -5.21 26.21 -4.71
C ASP A 267 -3.75 26.12 -4.26
N TYR A 268 -3.18 24.89 -4.34
CA TYR A 268 -1.82 24.58 -3.91
C TYR A 268 -0.76 25.50 -4.53
N TYR A 269 -0.92 25.88 -5.80
CA TYR A 269 0.06 26.66 -6.54
C TYR A 269 -0.21 28.17 -6.54
N HIS A 270 -1.25 28.67 -5.84
CA HIS A 270 -1.68 30.06 -5.83
C HIS A 270 -1.94 30.62 -7.23
N SER A 271 -2.46 29.78 -8.10
CA SER A 271 -2.75 30.09 -9.51
C SER A 271 -4.21 30.36 -9.82
N GLY A 272 -5.07 30.25 -8.81
CA GLY A 272 -6.52 30.27 -8.97
C GLY A 272 -7.10 28.93 -9.49
N LYS A 273 -6.29 27.88 -9.59
CA LYS A 273 -6.69 26.55 -10.10
C LYS A 273 -6.49 25.48 -9.04
N ILE A 274 -7.42 24.54 -8.98
CA ILE A 274 -7.34 23.37 -8.10
C ILE A 274 -6.78 22.18 -8.90
N PRO A 275 -5.63 21.58 -8.50
CA PRO A 275 -5.09 20.40 -9.15
C PRO A 275 -6.05 19.21 -9.01
N ALA A 276 -6.35 18.54 -10.13
CA ALA A 276 -7.23 17.39 -10.13
C ALA A 276 -6.54 16.17 -9.45
N ALA A 277 -7.23 15.53 -8.52
CA ALA A 277 -6.75 14.32 -7.84
C ALA A 277 -6.54 13.13 -8.78
N SER A 278 -7.27 13.08 -9.91
CA SER A 278 -7.10 12.05 -10.94
C SER A 278 -5.76 12.12 -11.68
N GLU A 279 -5.13 13.30 -11.71
CA GLU A 279 -3.87 13.55 -12.43
C GLU A 279 -2.66 13.62 -11.50
N ASN A 280 -2.90 13.90 -10.21
CA ASN A 280 -1.86 14.17 -9.24
C ASN A 280 -2.00 13.24 -8.02
N LYS A 281 -0.94 12.49 -7.71
CA LYS A 281 -0.89 11.69 -6.48
C LYS A 281 -0.36 12.50 -5.30
N VAL A 282 0.62 13.35 -5.57
CA VAL A 282 1.26 14.26 -4.63
C VAL A 282 1.54 15.57 -5.34
N LEU A 283 1.30 16.69 -4.69
CA LEU A 283 1.59 18.04 -5.19
C LEU A 283 3.00 18.43 -4.74
N THR A 284 3.81 18.95 -5.68
CA THR A 284 5.20 19.32 -5.41
C THR A 284 5.49 20.70 -5.95
N ASP A 285 6.38 21.42 -5.28
CA ASP A 285 6.86 22.72 -5.75
C ASP A 285 7.76 22.54 -6.94
N TYR A 286 7.58 23.35 -7.99
CA TYR A 286 8.43 23.41 -9.17
C TYR A 286 8.40 24.81 -9.78
N THR A 287 9.42 25.11 -10.56
CA THR A 287 9.50 26.33 -11.35
C THR A 287 9.71 25.99 -12.82
N TRP A 288 9.23 26.83 -13.70
CA TRP A 288 9.48 26.71 -15.13
C TRP A 288 9.86 28.06 -15.73
N THR A 289 10.64 28.07 -16.81
CA THR A 289 11.03 29.28 -17.55
C THR A 289 10.87 29.03 -19.03
N GLN A 290 10.36 30.02 -19.75
CA GLN A 290 10.35 30.00 -21.21
C GLN A 290 11.68 30.55 -21.68
N GLN A 291 12.37 29.79 -22.55
CA GLN A 291 13.64 30.21 -23.21
C GLN A 291 13.37 30.61 -24.66
#